data_fee3eb2c346e0a57e027b20a7a430f0e
#
_entry.id   fee3eb2c346e0a57e027b20a7a430f0e
#
_cell.length_a   1.000
_cell.length_b   1.000
_cell.length_c   1.000
_cell.angle_alpha   90.00
_cell.angle_beta   90.00
_cell.angle_gamma   90.00
#
_symmetry.space_group_name_H-M   'P 1'
#
loop_
_entity.id
_entity.type
_entity.pdbx_description
1 polymer ?
#
loop_
_entity_poly.entity_id
_entity_poly.type
_entity_poly.pdbx_seq_one_letter_code
_entity_poly.pdbx_strand_id
1 'polypeptide(L)'
;LKHGVTKAAIKYRTNRQYIYRWRKRYDGTIESLRDRSRRPHSHPNQHTPEEIKLITDMRRRNPHDGLVVFWVKLRQRGYTRTIPGLYRFLRKRSLMAEKPPNPKYIPKPYEQMQYPGQRVQIDVKHVPSSCIVGSATGTKFYQYTALDEYSRFRYVEAFEEASTYSSTLFLRNMLKAFKFKVECVQTDNGPEFTNRFSRKNTPTLFEAELRKLGIQHRLIRPFTPRHNGKVERSHRKDNERFYAVHKFHSFEDFKKQLYIHNWKYNNFPMRPLGWISPKQALQNFFSKV
;
A
#
# COMPACT_ATOMS: atom_id res chain seq x y z
N LEU A 1 17.77 45.06 -46.48
CA LEU A 1 16.60 45.99 -46.50
C LEU A 1 16.64 46.86 -47.79
N LYS A 2 15.66 46.67 -48.64
CA LYS A 2 15.47 47.58 -49.85
C LYS A 2 15.19 49.03 -49.41
N HIS A 3 14.87 49.28 -48.15
CA HIS A 3 14.58 50.60 -47.58
C HIS A 3 15.32 50.73 -46.24
N GLY A 4 15.71 51.94 -45.85
CA GLY A 4 16.29 52.19 -44.52
C GLY A 4 15.31 51.79 -43.40
N VAL A 5 15.85 51.48 -42.19
CA VAL A 5 15.06 50.96 -41.04
C VAL A 5 13.86 51.86 -40.69
N THR A 6 14.01 53.19 -40.80
CA THR A 6 12.93 54.13 -40.50
C THR A 6 11.78 54.02 -41.54
N LYS A 7 12.09 53.94 -42.82
CA LYS A 7 11.07 53.77 -43.89
C LYS A 7 10.40 52.41 -43.79
N ALA A 8 11.15 51.36 -43.42
CA ALA A 8 10.59 50.01 -43.15
C ALA A 8 9.65 50.02 -41.96
N ALA A 9 10.00 50.70 -40.87
CA ALA A 9 9.15 50.80 -39.69
C ALA A 9 7.79 51.44 -39.99
N ILE A 10 7.81 52.53 -40.77
CA ILE A 10 6.57 53.16 -41.16
C ILE A 10 5.75 52.29 -42.12
N LYS A 11 6.40 51.70 -43.14
CA LYS A 11 5.74 50.85 -44.15
C LYS A 11 5.03 49.63 -43.48
N TYR A 12 5.67 49.01 -42.52
CA TYR A 12 5.15 47.81 -41.86
C TYR A 12 4.46 48.10 -40.52
N ARG A 13 4.14 49.38 -40.21
CA ARG A 13 3.45 49.81 -39.00
C ARG A 13 4.04 49.21 -37.71
N THR A 14 5.37 49.24 -37.59
CA THR A 14 6.12 48.71 -36.45
C THR A 14 7.14 49.76 -35.97
N ASN A 15 7.86 49.44 -34.87
CA ASN A 15 8.90 50.35 -34.38
C ASN A 15 10.30 49.95 -34.88
N ARG A 16 11.23 50.90 -34.88
CA ARG A 16 12.61 50.66 -35.29
C ARG A 16 13.34 49.61 -34.50
N GLN A 17 13.07 49.54 -33.17
CA GLN A 17 13.70 48.55 -32.30
C GLN A 17 13.26 47.12 -32.66
N TYR A 18 12.02 46.90 -33.04
CA TYR A 18 11.52 45.62 -33.53
C TYR A 18 12.28 45.18 -34.78
N ILE A 19 12.49 46.06 -35.75
CA ILE A 19 13.24 45.76 -36.98
C ILE A 19 14.71 45.46 -36.66
N TYR A 20 15.36 46.25 -35.78
CA TYR A 20 16.75 45.98 -35.37
C TYR A 20 16.87 44.61 -34.67
N ARG A 21 15.91 44.23 -33.81
CA ARG A 21 15.88 42.92 -33.15
C ARG A 21 15.88 41.79 -34.16
N TRP A 22 15.00 41.85 -35.15
CA TRP A 22 14.90 40.85 -36.19
C TRP A 22 16.09 40.84 -37.12
N ARG A 23 16.61 42.00 -37.46
CA ARG A 23 17.83 42.15 -38.28
C ARG A 23 19.05 41.53 -37.59
N LYS A 24 19.21 41.74 -36.29
CA LYS A 24 20.29 41.12 -35.50
C LYS A 24 20.16 39.60 -35.47
N ARG A 25 18.95 39.11 -35.62
CA ARG A 25 18.65 37.68 -35.54
C ARG A 25 18.77 36.96 -36.90
N TYR A 26 18.65 37.72 -37.98
CA TYR A 26 18.67 37.20 -39.35
C TYR A 26 20.09 36.81 -39.77
N ASP A 27 20.28 35.52 -40.10
CA ASP A 27 21.55 34.91 -40.53
C ASP A 27 21.58 34.62 -42.04
N GLY A 28 20.61 35.09 -42.82
CA GLY A 28 20.44 34.78 -44.25
C GLY A 28 19.33 33.78 -44.54
N THR A 29 18.83 33.07 -43.50
CA THR A 29 17.80 32.03 -43.65
C THR A 29 16.44 32.48 -43.06
N ILE A 30 15.35 31.96 -43.63
CA ILE A 30 14.00 32.19 -43.08
C ILE A 30 13.85 31.47 -41.71
N GLU A 31 14.55 30.38 -41.51
CA GLU A 31 14.55 29.62 -40.24
C GLU A 31 15.00 30.47 -39.05
N SER A 32 15.97 31.36 -39.24
CA SER A 32 16.45 32.28 -38.20
C SER A 32 15.37 33.26 -37.71
N LEU A 33 14.33 33.47 -38.50
CA LEU A 33 13.19 34.35 -38.20
C LEU A 33 12.01 33.63 -37.53
N ARG A 34 12.08 32.31 -37.35
CA ARG A 34 11.04 31.58 -36.60
C ARG A 34 11.01 31.97 -35.15
N ASP A 35 9.84 31.91 -34.52
CA ASP A 35 9.69 32.16 -33.10
C ASP A 35 10.48 31.14 -32.27
N ARG A 36 11.34 31.65 -31.40
CA ARG A 36 12.08 30.80 -30.45
C ARG A 36 11.21 30.46 -29.24
N SER A 37 11.39 29.26 -28.73
CA SER A 37 10.74 28.89 -27.49
C SER A 37 11.03 29.89 -26.35
N ARG A 38 9.98 30.37 -25.69
CA ARG A 38 10.09 31.23 -24.49
C ARG A 38 10.35 30.45 -23.21
N ARG A 39 10.48 29.12 -23.30
CA ARG A 39 10.77 28.29 -22.13
C ARG A 39 12.19 28.56 -21.62
N PRO A 40 12.38 28.69 -20.31
CA PRO A 40 13.73 28.75 -19.72
C PRO A 40 14.56 27.54 -20.14
N HIS A 41 15.83 27.73 -20.41
CA HIS A 41 16.76 26.64 -20.72
C HIS A 41 17.03 25.74 -19.54
N SER A 42 16.96 26.26 -18.31
CA SER A 42 17.04 25.52 -17.05
C SER A 42 15.86 25.86 -16.17
N HIS A 43 15.42 24.90 -15.38
CA HIS A 43 14.35 25.09 -14.40
C HIS A 43 14.86 24.64 -13.03
N PRO A 44 14.95 25.53 -12.00
CA PRO A 44 15.55 25.21 -10.71
C PRO A 44 14.86 24.04 -9.98
N ASN A 45 13.59 23.81 -10.28
CA ASN A 45 12.80 22.71 -9.73
C ASN A 45 12.78 21.43 -10.59
N GLN A 46 13.62 21.36 -11.63
CA GLN A 46 13.71 20.15 -12.46
C GLN A 46 14.47 19.07 -11.71
N HIS A 47 14.00 17.83 -11.81
CA HIS A 47 14.71 16.67 -11.24
C HIS A 47 16.06 16.46 -11.92
N THR A 48 17.07 16.15 -11.13
CA THR A 48 18.41 15.82 -11.63
C THR A 48 18.42 14.45 -12.31
N PRO A 49 19.41 14.13 -13.16
CA PRO A 49 19.54 12.79 -13.75
C PRO A 49 19.57 11.67 -12.71
N GLU A 50 20.26 11.88 -11.57
CA GLU A 50 20.37 10.94 -10.46
C GLU A 50 19.02 10.70 -9.79
N GLU A 51 18.26 11.79 -9.51
CA GLU A 51 16.90 11.69 -8.98
C GLU A 51 15.96 10.95 -9.94
N ILE A 52 16.08 11.22 -11.23
CA ILE A 52 15.28 10.55 -12.27
C ILE A 52 15.57 9.05 -12.28
N LYS A 53 16.85 8.65 -12.24
CA LYS A 53 17.28 7.26 -12.17
C LYS A 53 16.75 6.58 -10.91
N LEU A 54 16.92 7.21 -9.74
CA LEU A 54 16.42 6.70 -8.46
C LEU A 54 14.91 6.46 -8.51
N ILE A 55 14.14 7.45 -8.99
CA ILE A 55 12.67 7.35 -9.08
C ILE A 55 12.26 6.22 -10.02
N THR A 56 12.89 6.13 -11.20
CA THR A 56 12.53 5.15 -12.23
C THR A 56 12.85 3.73 -11.77
N ASP A 57 14.04 3.50 -11.22
CA ASP A 57 14.47 2.19 -10.71
C ASP A 57 13.60 1.73 -9.54
N MET A 58 13.28 2.63 -8.63
CA MET A 58 12.40 2.31 -7.52
C MET A 58 10.96 2.04 -7.97
N ARG A 59 10.44 2.79 -8.95
CA ARG A 59 9.08 2.57 -9.47
C ARG A 59 8.98 1.21 -10.16
N ARG A 60 9.99 0.80 -10.92
CA ARG A 60 10.05 -0.52 -11.55
C ARG A 60 9.97 -1.66 -10.51
N ARG A 61 10.65 -1.50 -9.37
CA ARG A 61 10.63 -2.50 -8.28
C ARG A 61 9.36 -2.44 -7.43
N ASN A 62 8.65 -1.33 -7.43
CA ASN A 62 7.45 -1.10 -6.60
C ASN A 62 6.31 -0.49 -7.45
N PRO A 63 5.80 -1.18 -8.48
CA PRO A 63 4.86 -0.61 -9.44
C PRO A 63 3.50 -0.25 -8.82
N HIS A 64 3.10 -0.94 -7.75
CA HIS A 64 1.80 -0.80 -7.12
C HIS A 64 1.77 0.09 -5.87
N ASP A 65 2.92 0.65 -5.49
CA ASP A 65 2.97 1.55 -4.33
C ASP A 65 2.20 2.84 -4.60
N GLY A 66 1.36 3.22 -3.65
CA GLY A 66 0.70 4.53 -3.67
C GLY A 66 1.71 5.67 -3.55
N LEU A 67 1.36 6.85 -4.11
CA LEU A 67 2.25 8.00 -4.23
C LEU A 67 3.00 8.35 -2.93
N VAL A 68 2.28 8.41 -1.80
CA VAL A 68 2.87 8.86 -0.54
C VAL A 68 3.81 7.81 0.05
N VAL A 69 3.43 6.52 -0.01
CA VAL A 69 4.31 5.42 0.41
C VAL A 69 5.57 5.39 -0.44
N PHE A 70 5.41 5.55 -1.75
CA PHE A 70 6.52 5.63 -2.68
C PHE A 70 7.45 6.82 -2.37
N TRP A 71 6.89 7.99 -2.08
CA TRP A 71 7.65 9.16 -1.64
C TRP A 71 8.42 8.90 -0.34
N VAL A 72 7.80 8.26 0.67
CA VAL A 72 8.49 7.91 1.94
C VAL A 72 9.69 7.01 1.67
N LYS A 73 9.52 5.97 0.81
CA LYS A 73 10.63 5.08 0.42
C LYS A 73 11.75 5.82 -0.32
N LEU A 74 11.42 6.81 -1.14
CA LEU A 74 12.41 7.67 -1.80
C LEU A 74 13.14 8.56 -0.80
N ARG A 75 12.42 9.16 0.17
CA ARG A 75 13.01 9.96 1.26
C ARG A 75 14.07 9.19 2.05
N GLN A 76 13.79 7.93 2.36
CA GLN A 76 14.75 7.03 3.04
C GLN A 76 16.04 6.78 2.22
N ARG A 77 16.05 7.17 0.93
CA ARG A 77 17.19 7.07 0.01
C ARG A 77 17.73 8.43 -0.44
N GLY A 78 17.48 9.48 0.34
CA GLY A 78 18.04 10.81 0.10
C GLY A 78 17.24 11.69 -0.86
N TYR A 79 16.05 11.30 -1.31
CA TYR A 79 15.21 12.16 -2.12
C TYR A 79 14.61 13.29 -1.28
N THR A 80 14.83 14.55 -1.69
CA THR A 80 14.50 15.74 -0.87
C THR A 80 13.26 16.49 -1.32
N ARG A 81 12.77 16.26 -2.54
CA ARG A 81 11.67 17.04 -3.11
C ARG A 81 10.31 16.68 -2.55
N THR A 82 9.33 17.55 -2.75
CA THR A 82 7.98 17.43 -2.21
C THR A 82 7.12 16.41 -2.96
N ILE A 83 6.06 15.91 -2.29
CA ILE A 83 5.08 14.98 -2.90
C ILE A 83 4.44 15.57 -4.17
N PRO A 84 4.00 16.86 -4.22
CA PRO A 84 3.46 17.43 -5.46
C PRO A 84 4.47 17.47 -6.62
N GLY A 85 5.75 17.67 -6.31
CA GLY A 85 6.83 17.62 -7.31
C GLY A 85 6.97 16.23 -7.91
N LEU A 86 7.03 15.21 -7.05
CA LEU A 86 7.08 13.81 -7.46
C LEU A 86 5.83 13.40 -8.25
N TYR A 87 4.64 13.82 -7.81
CA TYR A 87 3.39 13.53 -8.52
C TYR A 87 3.40 14.03 -9.96
N ARG A 88 3.78 15.31 -10.17
CA ARG A 88 3.87 15.91 -11.53
C ARG A 88 4.87 15.16 -12.39
N PHE A 89 6.01 14.77 -11.84
CA PHE A 89 7.03 13.99 -12.53
C PHE A 89 6.50 12.61 -12.96
N LEU A 90 5.92 11.84 -12.03
CA LEU A 90 5.37 10.51 -12.31
C LEU A 90 4.24 10.57 -13.34
N ARG A 91 3.38 11.57 -13.24
CA ARG A 91 2.28 11.77 -14.18
C ARG A 91 2.75 12.12 -15.58
N LYS A 92 3.73 13.03 -15.70
CA LYS A 92 4.33 13.43 -17.01
C LYS A 92 4.95 12.23 -17.73
N ARG A 93 5.45 11.24 -16.99
CA ARG A 93 6.10 10.04 -17.55
C ARG A 93 5.21 8.80 -17.57
N SER A 94 3.91 8.94 -17.33
CA SER A 94 2.95 7.82 -17.29
C SER A 94 3.38 6.69 -16.31
N LEU A 95 4.07 7.05 -15.23
CA LEU A 95 4.55 6.13 -14.21
C LEU A 95 3.57 5.98 -13.04
N MET A 96 2.39 6.59 -13.11
CA MET A 96 1.32 6.40 -12.13
C MET A 96 0.40 5.27 -12.56
N ALA A 97 0.08 4.39 -11.61
CA ALA A 97 -0.98 3.41 -11.85
C ALA A 97 -2.34 4.14 -11.97
N GLU A 98 -3.10 3.84 -12.98
CA GLU A 98 -4.50 4.28 -13.08
C GLU A 98 -5.29 3.66 -11.93
N LYS A 99 -5.97 4.51 -11.17
CA LYS A 99 -6.87 4.06 -10.12
C LYS A 99 -8.29 4.39 -10.53
N PRO A 100 -9.20 3.42 -10.52
CA PRO A 100 -10.62 3.73 -10.65
C PRO A 100 -11.03 4.68 -9.52
N PRO A 101 -11.95 5.62 -9.79
CA PRO A 101 -12.44 6.53 -8.77
C PRO A 101 -13.10 5.74 -7.65
N ASN A 102 -12.60 5.90 -6.43
CA ASN A 102 -13.25 5.33 -5.26
C ASN A 102 -14.51 6.16 -4.92
N PRO A 103 -15.65 5.54 -4.64
CA PRO A 103 -16.82 6.25 -4.14
C PRO A 103 -16.43 7.01 -2.84
N LYS A 104 -16.93 8.24 -2.69
CA LYS A 104 -16.69 9.05 -1.49
C LYS A 104 -17.32 8.32 -0.29
N TYR A 105 -16.48 7.78 0.57
CA TYR A 105 -16.89 7.16 1.83
C TYR A 105 -16.74 8.17 2.96
N ILE A 106 -17.83 8.43 3.67
CA ILE A 106 -17.81 9.23 4.91
C ILE A 106 -17.61 8.24 6.07
N PRO A 107 -16.42 8.20 6.69
CA PRO A 107 -16.15 7.27 7.78
C PRO A 107 -16.96 7.67 9.02
N LYS A 108 -17.72 6.72 9.59
CA LYS A 108 -18.24 6.89 10.95
C LYS A 108 -17.09 6.81 11.95
N PRO A 109 -17.16 7.54 13.08
CA PRO A 109 -16.17 7.44 14.15
C PRO A 109 -15.96 5.98 14.54
N TYR A 110 -14.71 5.55 14.60
CA TYR A 110 -14.33 4.20 14.98
C TYR A 110 -13.56 4.26 16.28
N GLU A 111 -13.89 3.34 17.19
CA GLU A 111 -13.17 3.20 18.46
C GLU A 111 -11.70 2.88 18.21
N GLN A 112 -10.80 3.76 18.64
CA GLN A 112 -9.37 3.59 18.51
C GLN A 112 -8.82 2.78 19.69
N MET A 113 -8.06 1.73 19.42
CA MET A 113 -7.37 0.99 20.47
C MET A 113 -6.20 1.82 21.01
N GLN A 114 -5.95 1.72 22.31
CA GLN A 114 -4.99 2.56 23.03
C GLN A 114 -3.62 1.89 23.20
N TYR A 115 -3.58 0.55 23.18
CA TYR A 115 -2.37 -0.25 23.37
C TYR A 115 -2.42 -1.57 22.58
N PRO A 116 -1.25 -2.17 22.31
CA PRO A 116 -1.16 -3.47 21.65
C PRO A 116 -1.86 -4.58 22.44
N GLY A 117 -2.60 -5.42 21.74
CA GLY A 117 -3.31 -6.56 22.34
C GLY A 117 -4.67 -6.24 22.94
N GLN A 118 -5.07 -4.96 23.07
CA GLN A 118 -6.40 -4.59 23.54
C GLN A 118 -7.50 -5.23 22.68
N ARG A 119 -7.32 -5.29 21.36
CA ARG A 119 -8.17 -6.05 20.44
C ARG A 119 -7.38 -6.51 19.22
N VAL A 120 -7.46 -7.82 18.95
CA VAL A 120 -6.86 -8.47 17.78
C VAL A 120 -7.99 -8.97 16.87
N GLN A 121 -7.96 -8.59 15.59
CA GLN A 121 -8.88 -9.14 14.61
C GLN A 121 -8.29 -10.40 13.99
N ILE A 122 -9.07 -11.49 13.94
CA ILE A 122 -8.70 -12.73 13.28
C ILE A 122 -9.67 -12.99 12.12
N ASP A 123 -9.14 -13.46 11.00
CA ASP A 123 -9.91 -13.81 9.82
C ASP A 123 -9.20 -14.90 9.00
N VAL A 124 -9.97 -15.71 8.30
CA VAL A 124 -9.48 -16.79 7.43
C VAL A 124 -9.75 -16.45 5.97
N LYS A 125 -8.72 -16.54 5.17
CA LYS A 125 -8.79 -16.28 3.75
C LYS A 125 -8.49 -17.53 2.94
N HIS A 126 -9.37 -17.86 1.98
CA HIS A 126 -9.06 -18.83 0.95
C HIS A 126 -7.96 -18.30 0.01
N VAL A 127 -6.95 -19.10 -0.23
CA VAL A 127 -5.97 -18.82 -1.27
C VAL A 127 -6.61 -18.97 -2.64
N PRO A 128 -6.48 -17.97 -3.54
CA PRO A 128 -7.06 -18.10 -4.87
C PRO A 128 -6.53 -19.34 -5.60
N SER A 129 -7.43 -20.15 -6.14
CA SER A 129 -7.06 -21.38 -6.86
C SER A 129 -6.14 -21.13 -8.04
N SER A 130 -6.26 -19.96 -8.68
CA SER A 130 -5.36 -19.51 -9.75
C SER A 130 -3.89 -19.33 -9.31
N CYS A 131 -3.63 -19.25 -8.01
CA CYS A 131 -2.28 -19.15 -7.45
C CYS A 131 -1.65 -20.53 -7.17
N ILE A 132 -2.46 -21.59 -7.12
CA ILE A 132 -2.03 -22.96 -6.80
C ILE A 132 -1.79 -23.70 -8.09
N VAL A 133 -0.54 -24.11 -8.35
CA VAL A 133 -0.12 -24.63 -9.65
C VAL A 133 0.75 -25.91 -9.49
N GLY A 134 1.03 -26.58 -10.59
CA GLY A 134 1.86 -27.77 -10.60
C GLY A 134 1.24 -28.94 -9.84
N SER A 135 2.02 -29.61 -8.99
CA SER A 135 1.57 -30.76 -8.20
C SER A 135 0.50 -30.43 -7.15
N ALA A 136 0.36 -29.16 -6.76
CA ALA A 136 -0.63 -28.70 -5.81
C ALA A 136 -1.98 -28.33 -6.45
N THR A 137 -2.10 -28.38 -7.78
CA THR A 137 -3.34 -28.03 -8.49
C THR A 137 -4.51 -28.84 -7.96
N GLY A 138 -5.64 -28.18 -7.65
CA GLY A 138 -6.84 -28.81 -7.10
C GLY A 138 -6.88 -28.90 -5.58
N THR A 139 -5.76 -28.63 -4.88
CA THR A 139 -5.76 -28.52 -3.41
C THR A 139 -6.31 -27.15 -2.96
N LYS A 140 -6.68 -27.05 -1.68
CA LYS A 140 -7.15 -25.80 -1.07
C LYS A 140 -6.18 -25.40 0.03
N PHE A 141 -5.72 -24.16 -0.05
CA PHE A 141 -4.90 -23.57 1.02
C PHE A 141 -5.64 -22.41 1.66
N TYR A 142 -5.36 -22.19 2.93
CA TYR A 142 -6.00 -21.16 3.75
C TYR A 142 -4.92 -20.31 4.43
N GLN A 143 -5.12 -19.00 4.40
CA GLN A 143 -4.32 -18.04 5.15
C GLN A 143 -5.12 -17.61 6.37
N TYR A 144 -4.66 -17.98 7.56
CA TYR A 144 -5.12 -17.42 8.81
C TYR A 144 -4.35 -16.14 9.11
N THR A 145 -5.06 -15.12 9.52
CA THR A 145 -4.48 -13.79 9.75
C THR A 145 -4.97 -13.24 11.07
N ALA A 146 -4.05 -12.88 11.96
CA ALA A 146 -4.33 -12.09 13.15
C ALA A 146 -3.67 -10.71 13.03
N LEU A 147 -4.43 -9.66 13.30
CA LEU A 147 -3.99 -8.28 13.16
C LEU A 147 -4.31 -7.51 14.46
N ASP A 148 -3.28 -7.03 15.13
CA ASP A 148 -3.44 -6.13 16.27
C ASP A 148 -3.99 -4.77 15.80
N GLU A 149 -5.09 -4.34 16.41
CA GLU A 149 -5.78 -3.13 15.97
C GLU A 149 -5.04 -1.83 16.29
N TYR A 150 -4.22 -1.81 17.33
CA TYR A 150 -3.41 -0.65 17.69
C TYR A 150 -2.23 -0.47 16.73
N SER A 151 -1.32 -1.44 16.71
CA SER A 151 -0.04 -1.37 15.99
C SER A 151 -0.13 -1.77 14.53
N ARG A 152 -1.22 -2.43 14.11
CA ARG A 152 -1.34 -3.11 12.80
C ARG A 152 -0.35 -4.25 12.63
N PHE A 153 0.37 -4.65 13.68
CA PHE A 153 1.25 -5.79 13.62
C PHE A 153 0.45 -7.05 13.33
N ARG A 154 0.97 -7.85 12.40
CA ARG A 154 0.24 -8.97 11.84
C ARG A 154 1.02 -10.26 12.02
N TYR A 155 0.32 -11.33 12.42
CA TYR A 155 0.74 -12.71 12.33
C TYR A 155 -0.09 -13.44 11.29
N VAL A 156 0.55 -14.22 10.43
CA VAL A 156 -0.14 -15.06 9.44
C VAL A 156 0.44 -16.46 9.48
N GLU A 157 -0.42 -17.45 9.19
CA GLU A 157 -0.03 -18.85 9.11
C GLU A 157 -0.86 -19.55 8.02
N ALA A 158 -0.25 -20.50 7.33
CA ALA A 158 -0.88 -21.29 6.28
C ALA A 158 -1.44 -22.58 6.86
N PHE A 159 -2.61 -22.98 6.36
CA PHE A 159 -3.26 -24.26 6.71
C PHE A 159 -3.87 -24.90 5.45
N GLU A 160 -4.02 -26.22 5.46
CA GLU A 160 -4.68 -26.98 4.39
C GLU A 160 -6.18 -27.13 4.64
N GLU A 161 -6.67 -26.75 5.83
CA GLU A 161 -8.09 -26.75 6.18
C GLU A 161 -8.53 -25.51 6.96
N ALA A 162 -9.81 -25.16 6.85
CA ALA A 162 -10.47 -24.18 7.70
C ALA A 162 -11.34 -24.94 8.72
N SER A 163 -10.77 -25.17 9.91
CA SER A 163 -11.43 -25.92 10.98
C SER A 163 -11.23 -25.25 12.34
N THR A 164 -12.07 -25.59 13.31
CA THR A 164 -11.91 -25.09 14.68
C THR A 164 -10.61 -25.59 15.32
N TYR A 165 -10.08 -26.74 14.87
CA TYR A 165 -8.78 -27.25 15.29
C TYR A 165 -7.65 -26.33 14.77
N SER A 166 -7.66 -26.03 13.47
CA SER A 166 -6.68 -25.14 12.85
C SER A 166 -6.74 -23.74 13.47
N SER A 167 -7.95 -23.22 13.75
CA SER A 167 -8.14 -21.93 14.42
C SER A 167 -7.54 -21.92 15.83
N THR A 168 -7.68 -23.03 16.58
CA THR A 168 -7.12 -23.16 17.92
C THR A 168 -5.60 -23.25 17.91
N LEU A 169 -5.03 -24.01 16.96
CA LEU A 169 -3.59 -24.08 16.77
C LEU A 169 -3.01 -22.72 16.37
N PHE A 170 -3.65 -22.04 15.41
CA PHE A 170 -3.30 -20.70 15.00
C PHE A 170 -3.31 -19.71 16.18
N LEU A 171 -4.36 -19.73 17.03
CA LEU A 171 -4.45 -18.88 18.22
C LEU A 171 -3.24 -19.07 19.14
N ARG A 172 -2.87 -20.31 19.45
CA ARG A 172 -1.72 -20.62 20.29
C ARG A 172 -0.40 -20.12 19.69
N ASN A 173 -0.21 -20.31 18.40
CA ASN A 173 0.99 -19.86 17.69
C ASN A 173 1.05 -18.32 17.60
N MET A 174 -0.08 -17.67 17.34
CA MET A 174 -0.21 -16.21 17.35
C MET A 174 0.17 -15.62 18.72
N LEU A 175 -0.34 -16.18 19.83
CA LEU A 175 -0.02 -15.69 21.17
C LEU A 175 1.48 -15.80 21.48
N LYS A 176 2.14 -16.86 21.03
CA LYS A 176 3.62 -16.98 21.14
C LYS A 176 4.35 -15.93 20.31
N ALA A 177 3.84 -15.62 19.11
CA ALA A 177 4.48 -14.69 18.20
C ALA A 177 4.31 -13.23 18.60
N PHE A 178 3.19 -12.85 19.20
CA PHE A 178 2.88 -11.47 19.58
C PHE A 178 3.69 -10.93 20.74
N LYS A 179 4.19 -11.78 21.64
CA LYS A 179 5.02 -11.39 22.80
C LYS A 179 4.42 -10.29 23.68
N PHE A 180 3.11 -10.06 23.58
CA PHE A 180 2.35 -9.14 24.42
C PHE A 180 0.99 -9.77 24.76
N LYS A 181 0.40 -9.33 25.87
CA LYS A 181 -0.90 -9.84 26.33
C LYS A 181 -1.99 -9.46 25.34
N VAL A 182 -2.83 -10.43 24.97
CA VAL A 182 -4.03 -10.23 24.15
C VAL A 182 -5.25 -10.31 25.05
N GLU A 183 -6.08 -9.27 25.08
CA GLU A 183 -7.26 -9.19 25.95
C GLU A 183 -8.54 -9.58 25.23
N CYS A 184 -8.64 -9.19 23.95
CA CYS A 184 -9.83 -9.46 23.14
C CYS A 184 -9.44 -9.95 21.75
N VAL A 185 -10.05 -11.05 21.33
CA VAL A 185 -10.00 -11.56 19.96
C VAL A 185 -11.35 -11.32 19.29
N GLN A 186 -11.35 -10.64 18.16
CA GLN A 186 -12.53 -10.40 17.35
C GLN A 186 -12.48 -11.21 16.06
N THR A 187 -13.55 -11.97 15.79
CA THR A 187 -13.70 -12.80 14.58
C THR A 187 -15.03 -12.49 13.91
N ASP A 188 -15.17 -12.97 12.68
CA ASP A 188 -16.48 -13.13 12.07
C ASP A 188 -17.24 -14.31 12.72
N ASN A 189 -18.39 -14.68 12.11
CA ASN A 189 -19.22 -15.77 12.60
C ASN A 189 -18.95 -17.08 11.83
N GLY A 190 -17.77 -17.29 11.29
CA GLY A 190 -17.37 -18.50 10.59
C GLY A 190 -17.46 -19.75 11.49
N PRO A 191 -17.81 -20.93 10.93
CA PRO A 191 -17.91 -22.18 11.71
C PRO A 191 -16.58 -22.63 12.31
N GLU A 192 -15.47 -22.16 11.79
CA GLU A 192 -14.12 -22.36 12.32
C GLU A 192 -13.88 -21.63 13.65
N PHE A 193 -14.69 -20.59 13.95
CA PHE A 193 -14.56 -19.79 15.17
C PHE A 193 -15.72 -20.01 16.13
N THR A 194 -16.97 -20.19 15.64
CA THR A 194 -18.13 -20.23 16.53
C THR A 194 -19.25 -21.12 15.99
N ASN A 195 -19.97 -21.74 16.93
CA ASN A 195 -21.21 -22.50 16.64
C ASN A 195 -22.49 -21.64 16.71
N ARG A 196 -22.37 -20.31 16.78
CA ARG A 196 -23.50 -19.39 16.99
C ARG A 196 -24.70 -19.62 16.08
N PHE A 197 -24.48 -20.02 14.84
CA PHE A 197 -25.55 -20.31 13.87
C PHE A 197 -25.72 -21.80 13.61
N SER A 198 -25.03 -22.65 14.35
CA SER A 198 -25.19 -24.10 14.30
C SER A 198 -26.31 -24.56 15.24
N ARG A 199 -26.93 -25.69 14.92
CA ARG A 199 -27.84 -26.38 15.86
C ARG A 199 -27.10 -26.96 17.10
N LYS A 200 -25.78 -26.93 17.13
CA LYS A 200 -24.94 -27.41 18.24
C LYS A 200 -24.86 -26.32 19.30
N ASN A 201 -25.37 -26.62 20.52
CA ASN A 201 -25.27 -25.71 21.68
C ASN A 201 -23.92 -25.81 22.41
N THR A 202 -22.93 -26.48 21.84
CA THR A 202 -21.61 -26.66 22.47
C THR A 202 -20.64 -25.62 21.87
N PRO A 203 -19.73 -25.05 22.68
CA PRO A 203 -18.70 -24.16 22.18
C PRO A 203 -17.75 -24.92 21.25
N THR A 204 -17.17 -24.19 20.28
CA THR A 204 -16.09 -24.72 19.45
C THR A 204 -14.82 -24.91 20.26
N LEU A 205 -13.85 -25.69 19.76
CA LEU A 205 -12.53 -25.81 20.39
C LEU A 205 -11.85 -24.43 20.51
N PHE A 206 -12.04 -23.56 19.54
CA PHE A 206 -11.53 -22.20 19.54
C PHE A 206 -12.13 -21.35 20.68
N GLU A 207 -13.46 -21.39 20.85
CA GLU A 207 -14.15 -20.68 21.93
C GLU A 207 -13.75 -21.24 23.31
N ALA A 208 -13.61 -22.56 23.42
CA ALA A 208 -13.16 -23.21 24.66
C ALA A 208 -11.73 -22.79 25.04
N GLU A 209 -10.82 -22.70 24.04
CA GLU A 209 -9.45 -22.29 24.29
C GLU A 209 -9.37 -20.80 24.68
N LEU A 210 -10.10 -19.91 24.04
CA LEU A 210 -10.18 -18.49 24.41
C LEU A 210 -10.67 -18.32 25.86
N ARG A 211 -11.71 -19.09 26.25
CA ARG A 211 -12.24 -19.08 27.63
C ARG A 211 -11.21 -19.58 28.63
N LYS A 212 -10.50 -20.66 28.30
CA LYS A 212 -9.41 -21.21 29.15
C LYS A 212 -8.29 -20.19 29.37
N LEU A 213 -7.97 -19.41 28.34
CA LEU A 213 -6.92 -18.39 28.36
C LEU A 213 -7.38 -17.04 28.95
N GLY A 214 -8.67 -16.92 29.33
CA GLY A 214 -9.23 -15.67 29.84
C GLY A 214 -9.28 -14.54 28.80
N ILE A 215 -9.29 -14.88 27.51
CA ILE A 215 -9.35 -13.91 26.41
C ILE A 215 -10.80 -13.70 26.01
N GLN A 216 -11.24 -12.44 25.92
CA GLN A 216 -12.59 -12.12 25.49
C GLN A 216 -12.77 -12.47 24.00
N HIS A 217 -13.80 -13.26 23.67
CA HIS A 217 -14.21 -13.48 22.27
C HIS A 217 -15.30 -12.49 21.87
N ARG A 218 -15.04 -11.68 20.86
CA ARG A 218 -15.98 -10.71 20.30
C ARG A 218 -16.37 -11.13 18.88
N LEU A 219 -17.62 -11.53 18.69
CA LEU A 219 -18.17 -11.80 17.37
C LEU A 219 -18.66 -10.51 16.72
N ILE A 220 -18.40 -10.32 15.45
CA ILE A 220 -18.99 -9.20 14.70
C ILE A 220 -20.51 -9.38 14.58
N ARG A 221 -21.22 -8.27 14.45
CA ARG A 221 -22.68 -8.34 14.15
C ARG A 221 -22.88 -8.98 12.78
N PRO A 222 -23.89 -9.86 12.63
CA PRO A 222 -24.25 -10.42 11.32
C PRO A 222 -24.42 -9.30 10.28
N PHE A 223 -24.02 -9.57 9.05
CA PHE A 223 -24.10 -8.63 7.91
C PHE A 223 -23.39 -7.27 8.14
N THR A 224 -22.41 -7.20 9.05
CA THR A 224 -21.68 -5.98 9.34
C THR A 224 -20.16 -6.20 9.19
N PRO A 225 -19.66 -6.44 7.96
CA PRO A 225 -18.25 -6.73 7.70
C PRO A 225 -17.31 -5.60 8.14
N ARG A 226 -17.82 -4.36 8.22
CA ARG A 226 -17.04 -3.18 8.67
C ARG A 226 -16.36 -3.36 10.03
N HIS A 227 -16.86 -4.25 10.89
CA HIS A 227 -16.26 -4.51 12.20
C HIS A 227 -14.89 -5.21 12.07
N ASN A 228 -14.68 -6.06 11.06
CA ASN A 228 -13.40 -6.71 10.77
C ASN A 228 -12.58 -5.98 9.69
N GLY A 229 -12.91 -4.72 9.42
CA GLY A 229 -12.39 -3.96 8.31
C GLY A 229 -10.87 -3.74 8.27
N LYS A 230 -10.16 -3.91 9.40
CA LYS A 230 -8.70 -3.78 9.44
C LYS A 230 -8.02 -5.02 8.87
N VAL A 231 -8.45 -6.21 9.28
CA VAL A 231 -7.93 -7.48 8.73
C VAL A 231 -8.38 -7.66 7.28
N GLU A 232 -9.65 -7.35 6.94
CA GLU A 232 -10.13 -7.37 5.56
C GLU A 232 -9.31 -6.45 4.64
N ARG A 233 -8.96 -5.25 5.11
CA ARG A 233 -8.08 -4.35 4.36
C ARG A 233 -6.69 -4.94 4.17
N SER A 234 -6.17 -5.70 5.15
CA SER A 234 -4.90 -6.40 4.98
C SER A 234 -5.00 -7.48 3.91
N HIS A 235 -6.09 -8.26 3.90
CA HIS A 235 -6.37 -9.27 2.86
C HIS A 235 -6.53 -8.66 1.46
N ARG A 236 -7.13 -7.48 1.36
CA ARG A 236 -7.17 -6.75 0.09
C ARG A 236 -5.75 -6.41 -0.40
N LYS A 237 -4.87 -6.00 0.50
CA LYS A 237 -3.47 -5.75 0.17
C LYS A 237 -2.71 -7.02 -0.22
N ASP A 238 -3.03 -8.13 0.43
CA ASP A 238 -2.50 -9.44 0.04
C ASP A 238 -2.94 -9.81 -1.39
N ASN A 239 -4.21 -9.57 -1.75
CA ASN A 239 -4.68 -9.78 -3.12
C ASN A 239 -3.90 -8.93 -4.13
N GLU A 240 -3.71 -7.64 -3.83
CA GLU A 240 -3.06 -6.68 -4.73
C GLU A 240 -1.54 -6.94 -4.88
N ARG A 241 -0.86 -7.40 -3.84
CA ARG A 241 0.62 -7.39 -3.75
C ARG A 241 1.26 -8.76 -3.63
N PHE A 242 0.49 -9.78 -3.27
CA PHE A 242 0.98 -11.12 -3.08
C PHE A 242 0.30 -12.09 -4.04
N TYR A 243 -0.99 -12.31 -3.91
CA TYR A 243 -1.70 -13.27 -4.74
C TYR A 243 -1.77 -12.90 -6.23
N ALA A 244 -1.73 -11.60 -6.57
CA ALA A 244 -1.72 -11.17 -7.97
C ALA A 244 -0.44 -11.57 -8.74
N VAL A 245 0.66 -11.83 -8.04
CA VAL A 245 1.99 -12.00 -8.66
C VAL A 245 2.70 -13.30 -8.27
N HIS A 246 2.20 -14.05 -7.28
CA HIS A 246 2.84 -15.26 -6.79
C HIS A 246 2.06 -16.52 -7.19
N LYS A 247 2.80 -17.60 -7.39
CA LYS A 247 2.28 -18.95 -7.64
C LYS A 247 2.91 -19.90 -6.62
N PHE A 248 2.15 -20.93 -6.24
CA PHE A 248 2.53 -21.88 -5.19
C PHE A 248 2.50 -23.28 -5.76
N HIS A 249 3.65 -23.94 -5.76
CA HIS A 249 3.82 -25.28 -6.31
C HIS A 249 3.58 -26.39 -5.27
N SER A 250 3.61 -26.03 -3.98
CA SER A 250 3.34 -26.92 -2.85
C SER A 250 2.86 -26.10 -1.64
N PHE A 251 2.34 -26.80 -0.63
CA PHE A 251 1.98 -26.19 0.65
C PHE A 251 3.20 -25.55 1.36
N GLU A 252 4.33 -26.22 1.33
CA GLU A 252 5.57 -25.71 1.92
C GLU A 252 6.11 -24.48 1.19
N ASP A 253 5.96 -24.45 -0.14
CA ASP A 253 6.29 -23.25 -0.94
C ASP A 253 5.38 -22.08 -0.57
N PHE A 254 4.08 -22.32 -0.44
CA PHE A 254 3.14 -21.31 0.03
C PHE A 254 3.50 -20.76 1.42
N LYS A 255 3.81 -21.64 2.39
CA LYS A 255 4.25 -21.25 3.74
C LYS A 255 5.47 -20.34 3.71
N LYS A 256 6.51 -20.71 2.95
CA LYS A 256 7.73 -19.91 2.80
C LYS A 256 7.44 -18.52 2.23
N GLN A 257 6.71 -18.48 1.12
CA GLN A 257 6.38 -17.21 0.46
C GLN A 257 5.49 -16.32 1.34
N LEU A 258 4.52 -16.91 2.05
CA LEU A 258 3.63 -16.20 2.98
C LEU A 258 4.40 -15.61 4.16
N TYR A 259 5.36 -16.35 4.71
CA TYR A 259 6.25 -15.86 5.77
C TYR A 259 7.03 -14.62 5.33
N ILE A 260 7.65 -14.67 4.17
CA ILE A 260 8.40 -13.53 3.60
C ILE A 260 7.48 -12.33 3.35
N HIS A 261 6.27 -12.59 2.82
CA HIS A 261 5.28 -11.55 2.59
C HIS A 261 4.84 -10.89 3.92
N ASN A 262 4.61 -11.68 4.95
CA ASN A 262 4.25 -11.16 6.28
C ASN A 262 5.38 -10.33 6.91
N TRP A 263 6.63 -10.78 6.75
CA TRP A 263 7.78 -10.00 7.18
C TRP A 263 7.83 -8.63 6.49
N LYS A 264 7.63 -8.61 5.15
CA LYS A 264 7.55 -7.36 4.38
C LYS A 264 6.40 -6.47 4.87
N TYR A 265 5.22 -7.04 5.15
CA TYR A 265 4.07 -6.30 5.67
C TYR A 265 4.39 -5.61 6.99
N ASN A 266 4.97 -6.33 7.95
CA ASN A 266 5.29 -5.79 9.27
C ASN A 266 6.41 -4.73 9.27
N ASN A 267 7.20 -4.66 8.21
CA ASN A 267 8.24 -3.65 7.99
C ASN A 267 7.83 -2.54 6.99
N PHE A 268 6.58 -2.55 6.51
CA PHE A 268 6.09 -1.59 5.53
C PHE A 268 5.50 -0.35 6.22
N PRO A 269 5.92 0.89 5.83
CA PRO A 269 5.40 2.11 6.43
C PRO A 269 3.92 2.32 6.08
N MET A 270 3.11 2.65 7.10
CA MET A 270 1.66 2.79 6.96
C MET A 270 1.17 4.18 7.36
N ARG A 271 0.33 4.79 6.52
CA ARG A 271 -0.28 6.10 6.82
C ARG A 271 -1.01 6.16 8.16
N PRO A 272 -1.85 5.16 8.55
CA PRO A 272 -2.54 5.19 9.85
C PRO A 272 -1.61 5.17 11.07
N LEU A 273 -0.35 4.82 10.88
CA LEU A 273 0.69 4.78 11.92
C LEU A 273 1.66 5.98 11.81
N GLY A 274 1.30 7.06 11.12
CA GLY A 274 2.20 8.19 10.93
C GLY A 274 3.42 7.86 10.05
N TRP A 275 3.27 6.94 9.09
CA TRP A 275 4.30 6.49 8.16
C TRP A 275 5.44 5.68 8.79
N ILE A 276 5.22 5.12 9.97
CA ILE A 276 6.07 4.07 10.52
C ILE A 276 5.49 2.69 10.20
N SER A 277 6.32 1.65 10.34
CA SER A 277 5.89 0.27 10.15
C SER A 277 5.18 -0.28 11.39
N PRO A 278 4.35 -1.33 11.25
CA PRO A 278 3.76 -2.03 12.40
C PRO A 278 4.79 -2.47 13.44
N LYS A 279 5.94 -2.98 13.01
CA LYS A 279 7.03 -3.38 13.91
C LYS A 279 7.58 -2.18 14.68
N GLN A 280 7.83 -1.05 14.02
CA GLN A 280 8.28 0.19 14.66
C GLN A 280 7.22 0.74 15.63
N ALA A 281 5.92 0.65 15.28
CA ALA A 281 4.85 1.07 16.18
C ALA A 281 4.85 0.29 17.49
N LEU A 282 5.07 -1.03 17.45
CA LEU A 282 5.25 -1.86 18.66
C LEU A 282 6.51 -1.45 19.43
N GLN A 283 7.64 -1.32 18.76
CA GLN A 283 8.90 -0.92 19.40
C GLN A 283 8.75 0.42 20.12
N ASN A 284 8.16 1.42 19.44
CA ASN A 284 7.93 2.74 20.03
C ASN A 284 6.98 2.72 21.23
N PHE A 285 6.00 1.80 21.26
CA PHE A 285 5.11 1.65 22.40
C PHE A 285 5.88 1.11 23.60
N PHE A 286 6.58 -0.02 23.43
CA PHE A 286 7.30 -0.69 24.54
C PHE A 286 8.57 0.05 24.99
N SER A 287 9.10 0.97 24.18
CA SER A 287 10.23 1.84 24.61
C SER A 287 9.79 3.02 25.47
N LYS A 288 8.47 3.28 25.56
CA LYS A 288 7.90 4.36 26.38
C LYS A 288 7.33 3.88 27.71
N VAL A 289 7.19 2.57 27.88
CA VAL A 289 6.73 1.88 29.08
C VAL A 289 7.95 1.29 29.80
#